data_21b0d8c470f9167e7aa30e683369e320
#
_entry.id   21b0d8c470f9167e7aa30e683369e320
#
_cell.length_a   1.000
_cell.length_b   1.000
_cell.length_c   1.000
_cell.angle_alpha   90.00
_cell.angle_beta   90.00
_cell.angle_gamma   90.00
#
_symmetry.space_group_name_H-M   'P 1'
#
loop_
_entity.id
_entity.type
_entity.pdbx_description
1 polymer ?
#
loop_
_entity_poly.entity_id
_entity_poly.type
_entity_poly.pdbx_seq_one_letter_code
_entity_poly.pdbx_strand_id
1 'polypeptide(L)'
;SKLNIAEHRLPQDGRMKIKTSSRDIDVRVSILPTVHGEKVVLRLLGSGKLSLNLSNLGFEEKKLTTFKKWINQPYGMIIISGPTGSGKSTTLYAALQEIHSEGINITTVEDPVEYQLPGINQVQMHDEIGLNFAASLRSILRQDPDVLLIGEIRDEETANIAVKFSMTGHLVFSTVHANDATSTIARLLDLGIPPFLLGSSLNLVMAQRLVRTID
;
A
#
# COMPACT_ATOMS: atom_id res chain seq x y z
N SER A 1 -9.49 4.86 -21.99
CA SER A 1 -10.04 3.90 -21.05
C SER A 1 -10.44 2.64 -21.80
N LYS A 2 -10.38 1.48 -21.17
CA LYS A 2 -10.85 0.21 -21.75
C LYS A 2 -12.35 -0.04 -21.43
N LEU A 3 -13.12 1.01 -21.19
CA LEU A 3 -14.56 0.92 -20.91
C LEU A 3 -15.34 0.55 -22.17
N ASN A 4 -16.41 -0.24 -21.99
CA ASN A 4 -17.32 -0.57 -23.07
C ASN A 4 -18.35 0.56 -23.23
N ILE A 5 -18.20 1.36 -24.29
CA ILE A 5 -19.06 2.53 -24.54
C ILE A 5 -20.49 2.16 -24.96
N ALA A 6 -20.75 0.89 -25.27
CA ALA A 6 -22.09 0.42 -25.64
C ALA A 6 -22.85 -0.19 -24.45
N GLU A 7 -22.20 -0.40 -23.31
CA GLU A 7 -22.84 -0.95 -22.11
C GLU A 7 -23.18 0.15 -21.11
N HIS A 8 -24.47 0.36 -20.87
CA HIS A 8 -24.99 1.41 -19.98
C HIS A 8 -25.74 0.86 -18.77
N ARG A 9 -25.86 -0.46 -18.66
CA ARG A 9 -26.68 -1.13 -17.63
C ARG A 9 -25.87 -1.63 -16.45
N LEU A 10 -24.55 -1.74 -16.62
CA LEU A 10 -23.65 -2.28 -15.60
C LEU A 10 -22.64 -1.21 -15.16
N PRO A 11 -22.25 -1.23 -13.89
CA PRO A 11 -21.13 -0.40 -13.41
C PRO A 11 -19.86 -0.72 -14.20
N GLN A 12 -19.07 0.30 -14.46
CA GLN A 12 -17.78 0.15 -15.15
C GLN A 12 -16.72 0.99 -14.48
N ASP A 13 -15.54 0.40 -14.28
CA ASP A 13 -14.36 1.07 -13.77
C ASP A 13 -13.22 1.02 -14.79
N GLY A 14 -12.44 2.10 -14.87
CA GLY A 14 -11.36 2.16 -15.82
C GLY A 14 -10.31 3.21 -15.47
N ARG A 15 -9.24 3.20 -16.25
CA ARG A 15 -8.18 4.19 -16.14
C ARG A 15 -7.93 4.85 -17.50
N MET A 16 -7.60 6.13 -17.48
CA MET A 16 -7.14 6.86 -18.66
C MET A 16 -5.99 7.77 -18.28
N LYS A 17 -5.12 8.04 -19.24
CA LYS A 17 -4.05 9.02 -19.08
C LYS A 17 -4.38 10.23 -19.95
N ILE A 18 -4.42 11.40 -19.35
CA ILE A 18 -4.62 12.68 -20.05
C ILE A 18 -3.25 13.34 -20.17
N LYS A 19 -2.82 13.55 -21.40
CA LYS A 19 -1.59 14.30 -21.69
C LYS A 19 -1.96 15.77 -21.82
N THR A 20 -1.34 16.62 -21.00
CA THR A 20 -1.42 18.07 -21.13
C THR A 20 -0.06 18.63 -21.55
N SER A 21 -0.01 19.89 -21.95
CA SER A 21 1.24 20.57 -22.32
C SER A 21 2.27 20.64 -21.18
N SER A 22 1.82 20.54 -19.92
CA SER A 22 2.68 20.67 -18.74
C SER A 22 2.94 19.35 -18.03
N ARG A 23 2.05 18.36 -18.14
CA ARG A 23 2.15 17.09 -17.42
C ARG A 23 1.16 16.05 -17.91
N ASP A 24 1.49 14.78 -17.66
CA ASP A 24 0.56 13.67 -17.80
C ASP A 24 -0.26 13.53 -16.51
N ILE A 25 -1.56 13.30 -16.64
CA ILE A 25 -2.48 13.09 -15.50
C ILE A 25 -3.12 11.72 -15.65
N ASP A 26 -2.92 10.85 -14.69
CA ASP A 26 -3.66 9.60 -14.58
C ASP A 26 -5.03 9.86 -13.96
N VAL A 27 -6.07 9.30 -14.57
CA VAL A 27 -7.46 9.49 -14.13
C VAL A 27 -8.12 8.13 -13.95
N ARG A 28 -8.67 7.90 -12.77
CA ARG A 28 -9.61 6.78 -12.56
C ARG A 28 -11.00 7.24 -12.93
N VAL A 29 -11.71 6.41 -13.67
CA VAL A 29 -13.08 6.65 -14.12
C VAL A 29 -13.95 5.57 -13.52
N SER A 30 -15.01 5.96 -12.82
CA SER A 30 -16.05 5.05 -12.37
C SER A 30 -17.40 5.51 -12.92
N ILE A 31 -18.11 4.61 -13.55
CA ILE A 31 -19.43 4.86 -14.14
C ILE A 31 -20.45 3.96 -13.44
N LEU A 32 -21.52 4.57 -12.96
CA LEU A 32 -22.59 3.88 -12.28
C LEU A 32 -23.94 4.19 -12.95
N PRO A 33 -24.68 3.21 -13.46
CA PRO A 33 -26.05 3.42 -13.93
C PRO A 33 -26.95 3.86 -12.78
N THR A 34 -27.75 4.90 -13.02
CA THR A 34 -28.77 5.39 -12.08
C THR A 34 -30.13 5.56 -12.80
N VAL A 35 -31.18 5.78 -12.06
CA VAL A 35 -32.52 6.00 -12.61
C VAL A 35 -32.62 7.24 -13.49
N HIS A 36 -31.71 8.20 -13.38
CA HIS A 36 -31.66 9.43 -14.15
C HIS A 36 -30.56 9.46 -15.21
N GLY A 37 -29.94 8.32 -15.51
CA GLY A 37 -28.80 8.17 -16.42
C GLY A 37 -27.54 7.73 -15.70
N GLU A 38 -26.40 7.80 -16.35
CA GLU A 38 -25.11 7.36 -15.81
C GLU A 38 -24.46 8.44 -14.94
N LYS A 39 -24.07 8.07 -13.72
CA LYS A 39 -23.22 8.90 -12.87
C LYS A 39 -21.78 8.59 -13.18
N VAL A 40 -20.98 9.60 -13.54
CA VAL A 40 -19.56 9.47 -13.81
C VAL A 40 -18.76 10.17 -12.72
N VAL A 41 -17.80 9.44 -12.14
CA VAL A 41 -16.85 9.97 -11.17
C VAL A 41 -15.45 9.87 -11.78
N LEU A 42 -14.77 11.01 -11.88
CA LEU A 42 -13.39 11.13 -12.33
C LEU A 42 -12.51 11.48 -11.16
N ARG A 43 -11.60 10.57 -10.77
CA ARG A 43 -10.61 10.85 -9.75
C ARG A 43 -9.27 11.15 -10.45
N LEU A 44 -8.85 12.40 -10.37
CA LEU A 44 -7.54 12.81 -10.86
C LEU A 44 -6.48 12.28 -9.90
N LEU A 45 -5.64 11.39 -10.39
CA LEU A 45 -4.47 10.93 -9.65
C LEU A 45 -3.36 11.95 -9.95
N GLY A 46 -2.94 12.66 -8.91
CA GLY A 46 -1.99 13.76 -9.09
C GLY A 46 -0.67 13.25 -9.68
N SER A 47 -0.31 13.76 -10.85
CA SER A 47 1.03 13.62 -11.43
C SER A 47 2.03 14.61 -10.80
N GLY A 48 1.71 15.14 -9.63
CA GLY A 48 2.70 15.87 -8.85
C GLY A 48 3.84 14.91 -8.57
N LYS A 49 5.09 15.33 -8.79
CA LYS A 49 6.25 14.67 -8.21
C LYS A 49 6.03 14.72 -6.70
N LEU A 50 5.30 13.72 -6.16
CA LEU A 50 5.32 13.50 -4.73
C LEU A 50 6.80 13.34 -4.39
N SER A 51 7.30 14.24 -3.58
CA SER A 51 8.62 14.06 -2.99
C SER A 51 8.50 12.86 -2.07
N LEU A 52 8.78 11.66 -2.62
CA LEU A 52 8.84 10.41 -1.87
C LEU A 52 10.10 10.37 -1.00
N ASN A 53 10.44 11.49 -0.39
CA ASN A 53 11.55 11.62 0.54
C ASN A 53 10.99 11.65 1.96
N LEU A 54 11.41 10.70 2.78
CA LEU A 54 10.98 10.59 4.17
C LEU A 54 11.17 11.88 4.97
N SER A 55 12.24 12.64 4.67
CA SER A 55 12.53 13.91 5.35
C SER A 55 11.49 15.01 5.10
N ASN A 56 10.70 14.89 4.00
CA ASN A 56 9.70 15.87 3.63
C ASN A 56 8.29 15.52 4.13
N LEU A 57 8.13 14.39 4.83
CA LEU A 57 6.82 13.92 5.29
C LEU A 57 6.39 14.49 6.65
N GLY A 58 7.15 15.43 7.21
CA GLY A 58 6.81 16.08 8.48
C GLY A 58 7.07 15.23 9.73
N PHE A 59 7.95 14.24 9.64
CA PHE A 59 8.39 13.50 10.82
C PHE A 59 9.18 14.41 11.76
N GLU A 60 8.96 14.27 13.06
CA GLU A 60 9.88 14.73 14.08
C GLU A 60 11.23 14.00 13.93
N GLU A 61 12.35 14.70 14.07
CA GLU A 61 13.70 14.17 13.79
C GLU A 61 14.01 12.85 14.51
N LYS A 62 13.66 12.75 15.80
CA LYS A 62 13.85 11.52 16.58
C LYS A 62 13.02 10.35 16.04
N LYS A 63 11.78 10.64 15.63
CA LYS A 63 10.89 9.62 15.05
C LYS A 63 11.36 9.19 13.67
N LEU A 64 11.84 10.13 12.85
CA LEU A 64 12.44 9.83 11.55
C LEU A 64 13.67 8.92 11.70
N THR A 65 14.57 9.24 12.61
CA THR A 65 15.75 8.42 12.90
C THR A 65 15.36 7.01 13.35
N THR A 66 14.36 6.90 14.21
CA THR A 66 13.83 5.61 14.65
C THR A 66 13.19 4.83 13.49
N PHE A 67 12.38 5.50 12.65
CA PHE A 67 11.77 4.88 11.49
C PHE A 67 12.81 4.39 10.49
N LYS A 68 13.82 5.22 10.16
CA LYS A 68 14.94 4.83 9.30
C LYS A 68 15.72 3.63 9.85
N LYS A 69 15.90 3.53 11.16
CA LYS A 69 16.52 2.35 11.79
C LYS A 69 15.74 1.08 11.51
N TRP A 70 14.41 1.13 11.59
CA TRP A 70 13.56 -0.05 11.42
C TRP A 70 13.37 -0.46 9.97
N ILE A 71 13.26 0.48 9.03
CA ILE A 71 13.15 0.13 7.60
C ILE A 71 14.43 -0.46 7.02
N ASN A 72 15.57 -0.30 7.70
CA ASN A 72 16.86 -0.88 7.31
C ASN A 72 17.16 -2.21 8.04
N GLN A 73 16.19 -2.79 8.76
CA GLN A 73 16.36 -4.13 9.30
C GLN A 73 16.27 -5.17 8.18
N PRO A 74 17.04 -6.27 8.27
CA PRO A 74 17.04 -7.29 7.22
C PRO A 74 15.73 -8.10 7.16
N TYR A 75 14.96 -8.15 8.25
CA TYR A 75 13.71 -8.90 8.35
C TYR A 75 12.79 -8.32 9.42
N GLY A 76 11.57 -8.80 9.43
CA GLY A 76 10.51 -8.41 10.36
C GLY A 76 9.37 -7.69 9.68
N MET A 77 8.42 -7.18 10.45
CA MET A 77 7.21 -6.58 9.94
C MET A 77 7.04 -5.15 10.46
N ILE A 78 6.73 -4.23 9.55
CA ILE A 78 6.44 -2.82 9.83
C ILE A 78 5.01 -2.53 9.39
N ILE A 79 4.18 -2.10 10.34
CA ILE A 79 2.77 -1.81 10.09
C ILE A 79 2.50 -0.32 10.28
N ILE A 80 1.87 0.27 9.25
CA ILE A 80 1.38 1.65 9.33
C ILE A 80 -0.14 1.65 9.37
N SER A 81 -0.72 2.27 10.40
CA SER A 81 -2.16 2.40 10.56
C SER A 81 -2.63 3.84 10.45
N GLY A 82 -3.92 4.00 10.29
CA GLY A 82 -4.58 5.30 10.21
C GLY A 82 -5.78 5.28 9.24
N PRO A 83 -6.62 6.31 9.25
CA PRO A 83 -7.77 6.40 8.37
C PRO A 83 -7.36 6.54 6.90
N THR A 84 -8.34 6.42 6.02
CA THR A 84 -8.16 6.76 4.59
C THR A 84 -7.71 8.22 4.47
N GLY A 85 -6.73 8.46 3.58
CA GLY A 85 -6.17 9.79 3.37
C GLY A 85 -5.16 10.25 4.43
N SER A 86 -4.76 9.40 5.38
CA SER A 86 -3.73 9.78 6.37
C SER A 86 -2.29 9.72 5.84
N GLY A 87 -2.08 9.38 4.57
CA GLY A 87 -0.76 9.36 3.93
C GLY A 87 0.02 8.04 4.10
N LYS A 88 -0.62 6.95 4.51
CA LYS A 88 0.04 5.63 4.71
C LYS A 88 0.82 5.18 3.47
N SER A 89 0.18 5.14 2.30
CA SER A 89 0.82 4.72 1.05
C SER A 89 2.00 5.63 0.70
N THR A 90 1.88 6.94 0.91
CA THR A 90 2.97 7.90 0.67
C THR A 90 4.18 7.60 1.56
N THR A 91 3.96 7.31 2.84
CA THR A 91 5.02 6.98 3.79
C THR A 91 5.67 5.64 3.45
N LEU A 92 4.87 4.62 3.08
CA LEU A 92 5.38 3.31 2.66
C LEU A 92 6.20 3.43 1.37
N TYR A 93 5.71 4.16 0.38
CA TYR A 93 6.44 4.37 -0.87
C TYR A 93 7.76 5.14 -0.65
N ALA A 94 7.75 6.15 0.23
CA ALA A 94 8.97 6.86 0.61
C ALA A 94 9.96 5.93 1.34
N ALA A 95 9.47 5.01 2.17
CA ALA A 95 10.31 4.01 2.82
C ALA A 95 10.90 3.03 1.81
N LEU A 96 10.12 2.52 0.84
CA LEU A 96 10.62 1.64 -0.20
C LEU A 96 11.66 2.34 -1.08
N GLN A 97 11.46 3.61 -1.42
CA GLN A 97 12.44 4.40 -2.18
C GLN A 97 13.74 4.64 -1.40
N GLU A 98 13.67 4.82 -0.09
CA GLU A 98 14.85 5.00 0.78
C GLU A 98 15.74 3.75 0.83
N ILE A 99 15.13 2.56 0.85
CA ILE A 99 15.85 1.28 0.93
C ILE A 99 16.14 0.65 -0.42
N HIS A 100 15.57 1.19 -1.51
CA HIS A 100 15.75 0.65 -2.85
C HIS A 100 17.21 0.75 -3.32
N SER A 101 17.75 -0.36 -3.80
CA SER A 101 19.03 -0.44 -4.49
C SER A 101 18.98 -1.55 -5.54
N GLU A 102 19.92 -1.56 -6.50
CA GLU A 102 19.96 -2.53 -7.59
C GLU A 102 20.08 -4.01 -7.11
N GLY A 103 20.58 -4.22 -5.88
CA GLY A 103 20.74 -5.56 -5.31
C GLY A 103 19.56 -6.03 -4.46
N ILE A 104 18.48 -5.24 -4.29
CA ILE A 104 17.34 -5.57 -3.43
C ILE A 104 16.10 -5.79 -4.30
N ASN A 105 15.54 -7.00 -4.23
CA ASN A 105 14.27 -7.31 -4.89
C ASN A 105 13.09 -6.87 -4.03
N ILE A 106 12.49 -5.74 -4.40
CA ILE A 106 11.29 -5.20 -3.75
C ILE A 106 10.06 -5.55 -4.58
N THR A 107 9.10 -6.20 -3.96
CA THR A 107 7.82 -6.54 -4.59
C THR A 107 6.66 -6.00 -3.77
N THR A 108 5.64 -5.46 -4.44
CA THR A 108 4.42 -4.97 -3.78
C THR A 108 3.18 -5.68 -4.30
N VAL A 109 2.16 -5.76 -3.45
CA VAL A 109 0.81 -6.26 -3.79
C VAL A 109 -0.19 -5.24 -3.28
N GLU A 110 -0.96 -4.63 -4.19
CA GLU A 110 -1.76 -3.45 -3.87
C GLU A 110 -3.15 -3.45 -4.52
N ASP A 111 -4.11 -2.81 -3.85
CA ASP A 111 -5.49 -2.66 -4.34
C ASP A 111 -5.98 -1.21 -4.16
N PRO A 112 -5.72 -0.38 -5.16
CA PRO A 112 -4.84 -0.55 -6.31
C PRO A 112 -3.45 0.07 -6.10
N VAL A 113 -2.53 -0.13 -7.05
CA VAL A 113 -1.28 0.63 -7.14
C VAL A 113 -1.60 2.11 -7.31
N GLU A 114 -1.13 2.96 -6.40
CA GLU A 114 -1.39 4.41 -6.42
C GLU A 114 -0.45 5.15 -7.39
N TYR A 115 0.84 4.82 -7.35
CA TYR A 115 1.88 5.40 -8.20
C TYR A 115 2.85 4.32 -8.65
N GLN A 116 3.37 4.41 -9.86
CA GLN A 116 4.44 3.55 -10.35
C GLN A 116 5.78 3.98 -9.75
N LEU A 117 6.47 3.04 -9.12
CA LEU A 117 7.79 3.24 -8.54
C LEU A 117 8.84 2.58 -9.44
N PRO A 118 9.78 3.36 -10.03
CA PRO A 118 10.84 2.77 -10.84
C PRO A 118 11.69 1.78 -10.02
N GLY A 119 12.00 0.64 -10.61
CA GLY A 119 12.84 -0.40 -9.98
C GLY A 119 12.12 -1.29 -8.96
N ILE A 120 10.81 -1.12 -8.75
CA ILE A 120 10.01 -1.92 -7.83
C ILE A 120 8.96 -2.73 -8.60
N ASN A 121 8.82 -4.01 -8.27
CA ASN A 121 7.85 -4.92 -8.87
C ASN A 121 6.49 -4.72 -8.21
N GLN A 122 5.58 -3.99 -8.85
CA GLN A 122 4.27 -3.68 -8.29
C GLN A 122 3.17 -4.54 -8.91
N VAL A 123 2.52 -5.37 -8.11
CA VAL A 123 1.39 -6.22 -8.51
C VAL A 123 0.10 -5.57 -8.07
N GLN A 124 -0.78 -5.29 -9.04
CA GLN A 124 -2.13 -4.80 -8.74
C GLN A 124 -3.11 -5.95 -8.68
N MET A 125 -3.97 -5.92 -7.65
CA MET A 125 -5.06 -6.88 -7.50
C MET A 125 -6.08 -6.77 -8.61
N HIS A 126 -6.61 -7.94 -9.01
CA HIS A 126 -7.69 -8.11 -9.96
C HIS A 126 -8.56 -9.28 -9.51
N ASP A 127 -9.43 -9.05 -8.55
CA ASP A 127 -10.29 -10.10 -7.96
C ASP A 127 -11.18 -10.79 -8.98
N GLU A 128 -11.61 -10.07 -10.04
CA GLU A 128 -12.43 -10.61 -11.13
C GLU A 128 -11.80 -11.81 -11.86
N ILE A 129 -10.47 -11.88 -11.88
CA ILE A 129 -9.71 -12.98 -12.49
C ILE A 129 -9.03 -13.88 -11.45
N GLY A 130 -9.38 -13.72 -10.15
CA GLY A 130 -8.82 -14.49 -9.05
C GLY A 130 -7.43 -14.05 -8.59
N LEU A 131 -6.90 -12.92 -9.08
CA LEU A 131 -5.63 -12.34 -8.62
C LEU A 131 -5.89 -11.50 -7.36
N ASN A 132 -6.12 -12.17 -6.23
CA ASN A 132 -6.29 -11.59 -4.91
C ASN A 132 -4.98 -11.57 -4.11
N PHE A 133 -4.98 -10.95 -2.91
CA PHE A 133 -3.79 -10.84 -2.06
C PHE A 133 -3.16 -12.21 -1.78
N ALA A 134 -3.92 -13.17 -1.31
CA ALA A 134 -3.41 -14.48 -0.94
C ALA A 134 -2.81 -15.24 -2.14
N ALA A 135 -3.47 -15.23 -3.30
CA ALA A 135 -2.97 -15.87 -4.52
C ALA A 135 -1.67 -15.23 -5.00
N SER A 136 -1.61 -13.89 -4.98
CA SER A 136 -0.43 -13.13 -5.37
C SER A 136 0.75 -13.40 -4.42
N LEU A 137 0.51 -13.35 -3.11
CA LEU A 137 1.54 -13.60 -2.10
C LEU A 137 2.13 -15.01 -2.21
N ARG A 138 1.30 -16.05 -2.41
CA ARG A 138 1.79 -17.42 -2.65
C ARG A 138 2.70 -17.52 -3.89
N SER A 139 2.48 -16.70 -4.90
CA SER A 139 3.33 -16.67 -6.08
C SER A 139 4.62 -15.88 -5.85
N ILE A 140 4.52 -14.75 -5.14
CA ILE A 140 5.65 -13.89 -4.82
C ILE A 140 6.68 -14.61 -3.94
N LEU A 141 6.25 -15.51 -3.04
CA LEU A 141 7.15 -16.36 -2.26
C LEU A 141 8.15 -17.19 -3.10
N ARG A 142 7.90 -17.38 -4.40
CA ARG A 142 8.77 -18.08 -5.34
C ARG A 142 9.57 -17.16 -6.25
N GLN A 143 9.55 -15.86 -5.99
CA GLN A 143 10.23 -14.82 -6.78
C GLN A 143 11.43 -14.21 -6.06
N ASP A 144 11.87 -14.84 -4.96
CA ASP A 144 12.99 -14.41 -4.11
C ASP A 144 12.96 -12.89 -3.79
N PRO A 145 11.85 -12.35 -3.25
CA PRO A 145 11.83 -10.97 -2.82
C PRO A 145 12.54 -10.80 -1.49
N ASP A 146 13.36 -9.76 -1.36
CA ASP A 146 13.97 -9.36 -0.09
C ASP A 146 12.99 -8.54 0.75
N VAL A 147 12.20 -7.71 0.08
CA VAL A 147 11.23 -6.81 0.70
C VAL A 147 9.87 -6.98 0.05
N LEU A 148 8.85 -7.09 0.89
CA LEU A 148 7.45 -7.21 0.48
C LEU A 148 6.61 -6.06 1.04
N LEU A 149 5.87 -5.36 0.18
CA LEU A 149 4.79 -4.48 0.60
C LEU A 149 3.44 -5.17 0.32
N ILE A 150 2.65 -5.35 1.36
CA ILE A 150 1.25 -5.75 1.27
C ILE A 150 0.41 -4.51 1.53
N GLY A 151 -0.34 -4.05 0.53
CA GLY A 151 -1.11 -2.80 0.59
C GLY A 151 -1.93 -2.68 1.86
N GLU A 152 -2.62 -3.77 2.23
CA GLU A 152 -3.30 -3.90 3.53
C GLU A 152 -3.54 -5.36 3.91
N ILE A 153 -3.64 -5.59 5.23
CA ILE A 153 -4.04 -6.89 5.81
C ILE A 153 -5.50 -6.77 6.26
N ARG A 154 -6.39 -7.51 5.57
CA ARG A 154 -7.85 -7.51 5.85
C ARG A 154 -8.33 -8.83 6.45
N ASP A 155 -7.63 -9.92 6.19
CA ASP A 155 -8.05 -11.29 6.50
C ASP A 155 -6.92 -12.10 7.14
N GLU A 156 -7.30 -13.22 7.76
CA GLU A 156 -6.41 -14.13 8.47
C GLU A 156 -5.36 -14.76 7.54
N GLU A 157 -5.74 -15.14 6.32
CA GLU A 157 -4.81 -15.79 5.38
C GLU A 157 -3.67 -14.86 4.99
N THR A 158 -3.99 -13.63 4.59
CA THR A 158 -3.00 -12.58 4.27
C THR A 158 -2.11 -12.27 5.48
N ALA A 159 -2.70 -12.18 6.67
CA ALA A 159 -1.99 -11.92 7.92
C ALA A 159 -0.98 -13.03 8.24
N ASN A 160 -1.40 -14.30 8.14
CA ASN A 160 -0.54 -15.46 8.37
C ASN A 160 0.63 -15.54 7.37
N ILE A 161 0.38 -15.22 6.09
CA ILE A 161 1.45 -15.19 5.08
C ILE A 161 2.45 -14.07 5.41
N ALA A 162 1.98 -12.87 5.74
CA ALA A 162 2.83 -11.74 6.12
C ALA A 162 3.75 -12.06 7.30
N VAL A 163 3.19 -12.64 8.36
CA VAL A 163 3.94 -13.05 9.55
C VAL A 163 4.99 -14.11 9.20
N LYS A 164 4.60 -15.18 8.49
CA LYS A 164 5.55 -16.23 8.09
C LYS A 164 6.68 -15.66 7.24
N PHE A 165 6.36 -14.76 6.33
CA PHE A 165 7.35 -14.13 5.45
C PHE A 165 8.36 -13.29 6.26
N SER A 166 7.87 -12.48 7.21
CA SER A 166 8.72 -11.67 8.09
C SER A 166 9.61 -12.49 9.01
N MET A 167 9.21 -13.74 9.34
CA MET A 167 10.01 -14.65 10.19
C MET A 167 11.04 -15.47 9.40
N THR A 168 10.93 -15.52 8.07
CA THR A 168 11.83 -16.28 7.20
C THR A 168 12.95 -15.44 6.58
N GLY A 169 13.25 -14.29 7.18
CA GLY A 169 14.40 -13.48 6.77
C GLY A 169 14.07 -12.32 5.84
N HIS A 170 12.79 -11.95 5.71
CA HIS A 170 12.35 -10.90 4.80
C HIS A 170 11.75 -9.70 5.53
N LEU A 171 11.86 -8.52 4.96
CA LEU A 171 11.24 -7.32 5.49
C LEU A 171 9.86 -7.12 4.88
N VAL A 172 8.83 -7.03 5.72
CA VAL A 172 7.44 -6.88 5.31
C VAL A 172 6.90 -5.52 5.74
N PHE A 173 6.36 -4.78 4.79
CA PHE A 173 5.59 -3.56 5.04
C PHE A 173 4.11 -3.84 4.81
N SER A 174 3.25 -3.30 5.68
CA SER A 174 1.81 -3.36 5.41
C SER A 174 1.04 -2.25 6.11
N THR A 175 -0.25 -2.17 5.81
CA THR A 175 -1.19 -1.32 6.53
C THR A 175 -2.30 -2.14 7.18
N VAL A 176 -2.84 -1.60 8.25
CA VAL A 176 -4.06 -2.10 8.90
C VAL A 176 -4.96 -0.91 9.20
N HIS A 177 -6.26 -1.08 9.03
CA HIS A 177 -7.23 -0.07 9.43
C HIS A 177 -7.43 -0.11 10.95
N ALA A 178 -6.74 0.78 11.65
CA ALA A 178 -6.85 0.98 13.09
C ALA A 178 -6.64 2.46 13.43
N ASN A 179 -7.13 2.89 14.59
CA ASN A 179 -7.09 4.29 14.99
C ASN A 179 -5.76 4.73 15.61
N ASP A 180 -5.03 3.81 16.22
CA ASP A 180 -3.76 4.04 16.89
C ASP A 180 -2.87 2.78 16.84
N ALA A 181 -1.66 2.86 17.36
CA ALA A 181 -0.71 1.76 17.35
C ALA A 181 -1.15 0.58 18.21
N THR A 182 -1.81 0.83 19.33
CA THR A 182 -2.29 -0.21 20.26
C THR A 182 -3.44 -0.98 19.63
N SER A 183 -4.44 -0.29 19.07
CA SER A 183 -5.56 -0.93 18.39
C SER A 183 -5.12 -1.66 17.10
N THR A 184 -3.98 -1.28 16.51
CA THR A 184 -3.38 -2.03 15.41
C THR A 184 -2.95 -3.44 15.86
N ILE A 185 -2.32 -3.54 17.01
CA ILE A 185 -1.92 -4.84 17.60
C ILE A 185 -3.15 -5.68 17.91
N ALA A 186 -4.17 -5.08 18.57
CA ALA A 186 -5.43 -5.77 18.85
C ALA A 186 -6.08 -6.29 17.55
N ARG A 187 -6.09 -5.47 16.48
CA ARG A 187 -6.64 -5.88 15.19
C ARG A 187 -5.92 -7.07 14.57
N LEU A 188 -4.59 -7.14 14.69
CA LEU A 188 -3.81 -8.29 14.20
C LEU A 188 -4.10 -9.56 15.01
N LEU A 189 -4.33 -9.43 16.32
CA LEU A 189 -4.77 -10.54 17.17
C LEU A 189 -6.18 -11.01 16.79
N ASP A 190 -7.10 -10.09 16.52
CA ASP A 190 -8.47 -10.39 16.06
C ASP A 190 -8.49 -11.09 14.69
N LEU A 191 -7.48 -10.83 13.85
CA LEU A 191 -7.25 -11.55 12.59
C LEU A 191 -6.67 -12.97 12.78
N GLY A 192 -6.58 -13.45 14.02
CA GLY A 192 -6.17 -14.82 14.33
C GLY A 192 -4.66 -15.03 14.45
N ILE A 193 -3.84 -13.96 14.46
CA ILE A 193 -2.38 -14.12 14.63
C ILE A 193 -2.08 -14.42 16.12
N PRO A 194 -1.42 -15.54 16.42
CA PRO A 194 -1.02 -15.84 17.78
C PRO A 194 -0.09 -14.77 18.38
N PRO A 195 -0.28 -14.37 19.66
CA PRO A 195 0.51 -13.30 20.29
C PRO A 195 2.04 -13.53 20.22
N PHE A 196 2.49 -14.77 20.36
CA PHE A 196 3.91 -15.09 20.33
C PHE A 196 4.53 -14.91 18.92
N LEU A 197 3.77 -15.17 17.85
CA LEU A 197 4.20 -14.91 16.48
C LEU A 197 4.25 -13.41 16.20
N LEU A 198 3.24 -12.68 16.68
CA LEU A 198 3.22 -11.22 16.54
C LEU A 198 4.41 -10.57 17.24
N GLY A 199 4.70 -11.01 18.49
CA GLY A 199 5.83 -10.49 19.26
C GLY A 199 7.21 -10.77 18.64
N SER A 200 7.35 -11.85 17.86
CA SER A 200 8.60 -12.20 17.19
C SER A 200 8.75 -11.65 15.77
N SER A 201 7.64 -11.25 15.14
CA SER A 201 7.65 -10.77 13.75
C SER A 201 7.56 -9.24 13.64
N LEU A 202 6.94 -8.57 14.61
CA LEU A 202 6.60 -7.15 14.52
C LEU A 202 7.74 -6.26 15.01
N ASN A 203 8.36 -5.52 14.10
CA ASN A 203 9.45 -4.59 14.40
C ASN A 203 8.94 -3.19 14.78
N LEU A 204 7.92 -2.73 14.08
CA LEU A 204 7.39 -1.37 14.27
C LEU A 204 5.89 -1.30 13.97
N VAL A 205 5.17 -0.62 14.83
CA VAL A 205 3.79 -0.15 14.56
C VAL A 205 3.77 1.36 14.63
N MET A 206 3.25 1.98 13.58
CA MET A 206 3.09 3.43 13.50
C MET A 206 1.66 3.79 13.15
N ALA A 207 1.06 4.69 13.91
CA ALA A 207 -0.22 5.29 13.55
C ALA A 207 -0.01 6.69 12.99
N GLN A 208 -0.71 7.02 11.91
CA GLN A 208 -0.50 8.26 11.16
C GLN A 208 -1.80 9.04 10.96
N ARG A 209 -1.68 10.36 11.09
CA ARG A 209 -2.72 11.36 10.76
C ARG A 209 -2.08 12.52 10.03
N LEU A 210 -2.81 13.11 9.09
CA LEU A 210 -2.45 14.39 8.51
C LEU A 210 -3.09 15.52 9.31
N VAL A 211 -2.31 16.55 9.61
CA VAL A 211 -2.76 17.79 10.22
C VAL A 211 -2.43 18.95 9.30
N ARG A 212 -3.16 20.06 9.43
CA ARG A 212 -2.80 21.28 8.71
C ARG A 212 -1.56 21.90 9.33
N THR A 213 -0.66 22.37 8.49
CA THR A 213 0.42 23.26 8.94
C THR A 213 -0.17 24.63 9.27
N ILE A 214 0.42 25.30 10.23
CA ILE A 214 0.11 26.71 10.54
C ILE A 214 1.10 27.53 9.73
N ASP A 215 0.59 28.50 8.97
CA ASP A 215 1.39 29.46 8.19
C ASP A 215 2.03 30.52 9.11
#